data_72fe6ce3e99a2844c70c131647713dc1
#
_entry.id   72fe6ce3e99a2844c70c131647713dc1
#
_cell.length_a   1.000
_cell.length_b   1.000
_cell.length_c   1.000
_cell.angle_alpha   90.00
_cell.angle_beta   90.00
_cell.angle_gamma   90.00
#
_symmetry.space_group_name_H-M   'P 1'
#
loop_
_entity.id
_entity.type
_entity.pdbx_description
1 polymer ?
#
loop_
_entity_poly.entity_id
_entity_poly.type
_entity_poly.pdbx_seq_one_letter_code
_entity_poly.pdbx_strand_id
1 'polypeptide(L)'
;MTRLDVSPEPVNEKAGIWMEDVQQLSNPVITTSDFAYQATNVVKINNEGVQNAAKHIRHKLLVESYTPRTWRTHPLHICPPEPYIATDPLNKSVLNWIFLISALNFSFWSEKEGSPGRYGVEWREGWQSEGKKVWTGYWSLVASLNRALADDDIPITDPNFYSSETLCPDSLIENMFRPCKRSTETIPLLPQRITIMREVGSILCSNFGRSFQGFIDEFQRQHNGEGTALELVHMVTETFPSFRDEVIFEGVKVCLWKRAQILVAETWAAFYPATLTAKHPIFPGQRGPQIHQLTMFADYRVPQILHHLRILEYPPDLIRMLQAGVPLESGSREELSLRSASIIAVERVREQILRIIAEEDGANGVSDGAISSVLIDFYLWDLAKKVESGEEKIDGLETAEMVPTHRTRSIWY
;
A
#
# COMPACT_ATOMS: atom_id res chain seq x y z
N MET A 1 19.84 85.43 6.68
CA MET A 1 19.64 84.37 5.68
C MET A 1 19.98 83.08 6.37
N THR A 2 19.01 82.43 6.97
CA THR A 2 19.15 81.23 7.76
C THR A 2 18.85 80.01 6.89
N ARG A 3 19.80 79.09 6.74
CA ARG A 3 19.60 77.79 6.10
C ARG A 3 19.01 76.84 7.13
N LEU A 4 17.85 76.26 6.81
CA LEU A 4 17.26 75.15 7.52
C LEU A 4 17.88 73.85 6.99
N ASP A 5 18.51 73.10 7.90
CA ASP A 5 19.03 71.77 7.69
C ASP A 5 17.90 70.77 7.93
N VAL A 6 17.55 69.99 6.90
CA VAL A 6 16.54 68.91 7.00
C VAL A 6 17.26 67.59 6.81
N SER A 7 17.43 66.89 7.91
CA SER A 7 17.90 65.53 7.94
C SER A 7 16.80 64.59 7.41
N PRO A 8 17.10 63.57 6.58
CA PRO A 8 16.09 62.58 6.21
C PRO A 8 15.92 61.51 7.32
N GLU A 9 14.66 61.19 7.61
CA GLU A 9 14.27 60.09 8.51
C GLU A 9 14.65 58.73 7.89
N PRO A 10 14.95 57.72 8.73
CA PRO A 10 15.27 56.38 8.23
C PRO A 10 14.00 55.66 7.76
N VAL A 11 14.03 55.19 6.50
CA VAL A 11 13.06 54.31 5.91
C VAL A 11 13.12 52.94 6.59
N ASN A 12 12.06 52.61 7.28
CA ASN A 12 11.89 51.30 7.94
C ASN A 12 11.49 50.26 6.87
N GLU A 13 12.46 49.56 6.31
CA GLU A 13 12.22 48.39 5.47
C GLU A 13 11.69 47.24 6.34
N LYS A 14 10.37 47.16 6.43
CA LYS A 14 9.73 45.89 6.85
C LYS A 14 9.96 44.88 5.73
N ALA A 15 10.93 43.97 5.93
CA ALA A 15 11.06 42.76 5.16
C ALA A 15 9.76 41.96 5.34
N GLY A 16 8.90 42.03 4.34
CA GLY A 16 7.75 41.15 4.21
C GLY A 16 8.26 39.76 3.87
N ILE A 17 8.28 38.90 4.85
CA ILE A 17 8.44 37.45 4.61
C ILE A 17 7.15 37.02 3.90
N TRP A 18 7.22 36.90 2.59
CA TRP A 18 6.21 36.18 1.81
C TRP A 18 6.36 34.70 2.17
N MET A 19 5.62 34.23 3.18
CA MET A 19 5.30 32.82 3.27
C MET A 19 4.38 32.54 2.07
N GLU A 20 4.94 31.97 1.01
CA GLU A 20 4.12 31.24 0.04
C GLU A 20 3.39 30.15 0.84
N ASP A 21 2.07 30.30 0.97
CA ASP A 21 1.19 29.22 1.38
C ASP A 21 1.34 28.10 0.35
N VAL A 22 2.26 27.18 0.62
CA VAL A 22 2.30 25.89 -0.07
C VAL A 22 1.00 25.22 0.34
N GLN A 23 -0.02 25.29 -0.50
CA GLN A 23 -1.25 24.55 -0.34
C GLN A 23 -0.84 23.08 -0.16
N GLN A 24 -0.94 22.60 1.06
CA GLN A 24 -0.61 21.20 1.37
C GLN A 24 -1.59 20.33 0.58
N LEU A 25 -1.06 19.53 -0.34
CA LEU A 25 -1.86 18.63 -1.18
C LEU A 25 -2.64 17.70 -0.25
N SER A 26 -3.97 17.79 -0.25
CA SER A 26 -4.80 16.89 0.54
C SER A 26 -4.99 15.57 -0.20
N ASN A 27 -4.92 14.45 0.52
CA ASN A 27 -5.16 13.14 -0.08
C ASN A 27 -6.65 12.98 -0.41
N PRO A 28 -7.05 12.90 -1.69
CA PRO A 28 -8.44 12.78 -2.09
C PRO A 28 -9.07 11.46 -1.62
N VAL A 29 -8.25 10.45 -1.32
CA VAL A 29 -8.73 9.17 -0.78
C VAL A 29 -9.44 9.39 0.55
N ILE A 30 -8.92 10.23 1.45
CA ILE A 30 -9.54 10.50 2.76
C ILE A 30 -10.89 11.20 2.56
N THR A 31 -10.91 12.31 1.83
CA THR A 31 -12.12 13.13 1.69
C THR A 31 -13.24 12.41 0.94
N THR A 32 -12.89 11.68 -0.12
CA THR A 32 -13.89 10.94 -0.89
C THR A 32 -14.33 9.64 -0.22
N SER A 33 -13.46 9.01 0.60
CA SER A 33 -13.87 7.88 1.43
C SER A 33 -14.79 8.31 2.58
N ASP A 34 -14.58 9.48 3.17
CA ASP A 34 -15.51 10.00 4.18
C ASP A 34 -16.91 10.23 3.57
N PHE A 35 -16.97 10.87 2.39
CA PHE A 35 -18.23 10.98 1.65
C PHE A 35 -18.86 9.60 1.41
N ALA A 36 -18.10 8.64 0.88
CA ALA A 36 -18.62 7.31 0.56
C ALA A 36 -19.09 6.55 1.82
N TYR A 37 -18.35 6.66 2.93
CA TYR A 37 -18.73 6.11 4.22
C TYR A 37 -20.09 6.65 4.70
N GLN A 38 -20.29 7.97 4.62
CA GLN A 38 -21.55 8.62 5.01
C GLN A 38 -22.70 8.23 4.05
N ALA A 39 -22.47 8.30 2.74
CA ALA A 39 -23.50 8.07 1.74
C ALA A 39 -23.94 6.59 1.65
N THR A 40 -23.02 5.64 1.78
CA THR A 40 -23.34 4.21 1.76
C THR A 40 -24.08 3.76 3.01
N ASN A 41 -23.65 4.23 4.18
CA ASN A 41 -24.29 4.02 5.47
C ASN A 41 -24.62 2.53 5.81
N VAL A 42 -23.79 1.58 5.37
CA VAL A 42 -23.95 0.14 5.64
C VAL A 42 -23.07 -0.28 6.81
N VAL A 43 -21.75 -0.12 6.67
CA VAL A 43 -20.78 -0.45 7.74
C VAL A 43 -20.64 0.72 8.69
N LYS A 44 -20.59 0.45 10.00
CA LYS A 44 -20.41 1.48 11.04
C LYS A 44 -19.03 1.39 11.66
N ILE A 45 -18.50 2.53 12.10
CA ILE A 45 -17.26 2.59 12.88
C ILE A 45 -17.64 2.69 14.36
N ASN A 46 -17.14 1.74 15.16
CA ASN A 46 -17.33 1.70 16.60
C ASN A 46 -16.22 2.49 17.31
N ASN A 47 -16.54 3.60 17.93
CA ASN A 47 -15.58 4.45 18.61
C ASN A 47 -14.92 3.78 19.83
N GLU A 48 -15.63 2.93 20.56
CA GLU A 48 -15.05 2.16 21.68
C GLU A 48 -14.03 1.14 21.15
N GLY A 49 -14.38 0.43 20.05
CA GLY A 49 -13.47 -0.47 19.35
C GLY A 49 -12.22 0.24 18.87
N VAL A 50 -12.35 1.45 18.28
CA VAL A 50 -11.22 2.29 17.87
C VAL A 50 -10.30 2.60 19.06
N GLN A 51 -10.85 3.02 20.21
CA GLN A 51 -10.05 3.34 21.39
C GLN A 51 -9.29 2.14 21.96
N ASN A 52 -9.98 0.98 22.05
CA ASN A 52 -9.39 -0.25 22.58
C ASN A 52 -8.32 -0.81 21.64
N ALA A 53 -8.60 -0.85 20.33
CA ALA A 53 -7.63 -1.29 19.33
C ALA A 53 -6.43 -0.35 19.22
N ALA A 54 -6.61 0.97 19.34
CA ALA A 54 -5.52 1.94 19.31
C ALA A 54 -4.47 1.65 20.41
N LYS A 55 -4.90 1.33 21.63
CA LYS A 55 -3.99 0.94 22.74
C LYS A 55 -3.21 -0.32 22.40
N HIS A 56 -3.88 -1.34 21.87
CA HIS A 56 -3.26 -2.60 21.49
C HIS A 56 -2.26 -2.42 20.34
N ILE A 57 -2.68 -1.75 19.27
CA ILE A 57 -1.85 -1.51 18.07
C ILE A 57 -0.62 -0.66 18.44
N ARG A 58 -0.81 0.42 19.23
CA ARG A 58 0.31 1.22 19.75
C ARG A 58 1.34 0.35 20.48
N HIS A 59 0.87 -0.52 21.38
CA HIS A 59 1.75 -1.43 22.10
C HIS A 59 2.59 -2.29 21.13
N LYS A 60 1.95 -2.89 20.14
CA LYS A 60 2.60 -3.72 19.12
C LYS A 60 3.62 -2.94 18.29
N LEU A 61 3.27 -1.73 17.84
CA LEU A 61 4.16 -0.91 17.02
C LEU A 61 5.37 -0.40 17.80
N LEU A 62 5.18 0.07 19.03
CA LEU A 62 6.24 0.72 19.79
C LEU A 62 7.04 -0.27 20.65
N VAL A 63 6.39 -1.22 21.33
CA VAL A 63 7.03 -2.18 22.22
C VAL A 63 7.66 -3.35 21.46
N GLU A 64 6.96 -3.89 20.47
CA GLU A 64 7.48 -4.98 19.63
C GLU A 64 8.33 -4.46 18.46
N SER A 65 8.53 -3.14 18.37
CA SER A 65 9.38 -2.51 17.36
C SER A 65 8.98 -2.87 15.91
N TYR A 66 7.68 -2.91 15.63
CA TYR A 66 7.19 -3.09 14.27
C TYR A 66 7.47 -1.82 13.47
N THR A 67 8.40 -1.88 12.54
CA THR A 67 8.92 -0.72 11.80
C THR A 67 8.78 -0.95 10.29
N PRO A 68 8.96 0.08 9.45
CA PRO A 68 9.00 -0.10 8.00
C PRO A 68 10.02 -1.14 7.54
N ARG A 69 11.11 -1.32 8.30
CA ARG A 69 12.14 -2.32 8.01
C ARG A 69 11.66 -3.75 8.17
N THR A 70 10.54 -4.00 8.87
CA THR A 70 9.90 -5.31 8.96
C THR A 70 9.54 -5.84 7.57
N TRP A 71 9.20 -4.97 6.62
CA TRP A 71 9.00 -5.36 5.22
C TRP A 71 10.20 -6.14 4.63
N ARG A 72 11.42 -5.73 4.96
CA ARG A 72 12.67 -6.36 4.47
C ARG A 72 12.93 -7.75 5.03
N THR A 73 12.22 -8.15 6.09
CA THR A 73 12.44 -9.46 6.75
C THR A 73 11.68 -10.61 6.09
N HIS A 74 10.73 -10.31 5.20
CA HIS A 74 9.97 -11.37 4.55
C HIS A 74 10.84 -12.16 3.55
N PRO A 75 10.88 -13.50 3.64
CA PRO A 75 11.84 -14.33 2.89
C PRO A 75 11.64 -14.30 1.38
N LEU A 76 10.48 -13.88 0.88
CA LEU A 76 10.21 -13.74 -0.55
C LEU A 76 10.61 -12.37 -1.12
N HIS A 77 10.88 -11.37 -0.30
CA HIS A 77 11.20 -10.03 -0.79
C HIS A 77 12.62 -9.96 -1.35
N ILE A 78 12.75 -9.22 -2.46
CA ILE A 78 14.04 -8.80 -2.98
C ILE A 78 14.31 -7.41 -2.38
N CYS A 79 15.41 -7.28 -1.65
CA CYS A 79 15.77 -6.05 -0.95
C CYS A 79 16.90 -5.33 -1.67
N PRO A 80 16.93 -3.98 -1.66
CA PRO A 80 18.09 -3.23 -2.13
C PRO A 80 19.31 -3.53 -1.26
N PRO A 81 20.56 -3.30 -1.78
CA PRO A 81 21.78 -3.58 -1.05
C PRO A 81 21.85 -2.78 0.26
N GLU A 82 22.50 -3.35 1.25
CA GLU A 82 22.77 -2.67 2.52
C GLU A 82 24.24 -2.84 2.92
N PRO A 83 25.01 -1.77 3.13
CA PRO A 83 24.59 -0.36 3.06
C PRO A 83 24.09 0.05 1.67
N TYR A 84 23.17 1.02 1.61
CA TYR A 84 22.65 1.52 0.33
C TYR A 84 23.74 2.17 -0.51
N ILE A 85 23.85 1.76 -1.76
CA ILE A 85 24.78 2.30 -2.76
C ILE A 85 23.93 2.77 -3.95
N ALA A 86 23.88 4.07 -4.19
CA ALA A 86 22.99 4.67 -5.21
C ALA A 86 23.23 4.13 -6.64
N THR A 87 24.46 3.75 -6.96
CA THR A 87 24.85 3.23 -8.29
C THR A 87 24.76 1.72 -8.42
N ASP A 88 24.30 1.01 -7.38
CA ASP A 88 24.17 -0.45 -7.45
C ASP A 88 23.02 -0.82 -8.41
N PRO A 89 23.29 -1.65 -9.44
CA PRO A 89 22.28 -2.05 -10.42
C PRO A 89 21.11 -2.85 -9.81
N LEU A 90 21.29 -3.44 -8.64
CA LEU A 90 20.23 -4.16 -7.94
C LEU A 90 19.08 -3.22 -7.55
N ASN A 91 19.35 -1.93 -7.30
CA ASN A 91 18.29 -0.96 -6.99
C ASN A 91 17.24 -0.90 -8.10
N LYS A 92 17.68 -0.84 -9.36
CA LYS A 92 16.79 -0.84 -10.53
C LYS A 92 15.96 -2.14 -10.60
N SER A 93 16.58 -3.28 -10.36
CA SER A 93 15.89 -4.58 -10.38
C SER A 93 14.85 -4.67 -9.27
N VAL A 94 15.18 -4.21 -8.06
CA VAL A 94 14.25 -4.18 -6.92
C VAL A 94 13.07 -3.23 -7.21
N LEU A 95 13.32 -2.03 -7.72
CA LEU A 95 12.28 -1.07 -8.08
C LEU A 95 11.34 -1.63 -9.15
N ASN A 96 11.87 -2.25 -10.20
CA ASN A 96 11.08 -2.87 -11.24
C ASN A 96 10.26 -4.07 -10.70
N TRP A 97 10.83 -4.85 -9.77
CA TRP A 97 10.16 -5.98 -9.14
C TRP A 97 8.99 -5.51 -8.25
N ILE A 98 9.20 -4.49 -7.39
CA ILE A 98 8.14 -3.89 -6.57
C ILE A 98 7.03 -3.32 -7.47
N PHE A 99 7.39 -2.62 -8.53
CA PHE A 99 6.43 -2.04 -9.47
C PHE A 99 5.56 -3.10 -10.11
N LEU A 100 6.14 -4.18 -10.65
CA LEU A 100 5.39 -5.24 -11.30
C LEU A 100 4.47 -5.97 -10.32
N ILE A 101 4.94 -6.28 -9.11
CA ILE A 101 4.10 -6.89 -8.07
C ILE A 101 2.93 -5.98 -7.73
N SER A 102 3.17 -4.69 -7.49
CA SER A 102 2.11 -3.74 -7.17
C SER A 102 1.11 -3.57 -8.32
N ALA A 103 1.58 -3.58 -9.57
CA ALA A 103 0.72 -3.54 -10.76
C ALA A 103 -0.21 -4.77 -10.85
N LEU A 104 0.20 -5.91 -10.30
CA LEU A 104 -0.53 -7.17 -10.33
C LEU A 104 -1.17 -7.56 -8.98
N ASN A 105 -1.14 -6.67 -7.98
CA ASN A 105 -1.61 -6.93 -6.61
C ASN A 105 -3.14 -6.80 -6.50
N PHE A 106 -3.88 -7.76 -7.07
CA PHE A 106 -5.34 -7.78 -7.03
C PHE A 106 -5.92 -9.20 -7.12
N SER A 107 -7.14 -9.38 -6.61
CA SER A 107 -8.02 -10.53 -6.81
C SER A 107 -7.39 -11.89 -6.43
N PHE A 108 -7.02 -12.07 -5.16
CA PHE A 108 -6.38 -13.30 -4.68
C PHE A 108 -7.29 -14.26 -3.93
N TRP A 109 -8.55 -13.90 -3.67
CA TRP A 109 -9.47 -14.82 -3.04
C TRP A 109 -9.83 -16.00 -3.97
N SER A 110 -10.15 -17.15 -3.39
CA SER A 110 -10.39 -18.40 -4.11
C SER A 110 -11.80 -18.92 -3.81
N GLU A 111 -12.44 -19.53 -4.80
CA GLU A 111 -13.67 -20.30 -4.57
C GLU A 111 -13.41 -21.54 -3.69
N LYS A 112 -12.16 -22.00 -3.68
CA LYS A 112 -11.68 -23.15 -2.92
C LYS A 112 -10.87 -22.77 -1.69
N GLU A 113 -11.21 -21.62 -1.06
CA GLU A 113 -10.55 -21.18 0.16
C GLU A 113 -10.58 -22.29 1.22
N GLY A 114 -9.46 -22.51 1.94
CA GLY A 114 -9.32 -23.61 2.90
C GLY A 114 -9.12 -25.00 2.28
N SER A 115 -9.18 -25.15 0.94
CA SER A 115 -9.01 -26.42 0.25
C SER A 115 -7.65 -26.51 -0.47
N PRO A 116 -7.04 -27.71 -0.57
CA PRO A 116 -5.82 -27.91 -1.36
C PRO A 116 -5.96 -27.58 -2.84
N GLY A 117 -7.18 -27.56 -3.38
CA GLY A 117 -7.48 -27.26 -4.77
C GLY A 117 -7.42 -25.77 -5.14
N ARG A 118 -7.31 -24.86 -4.15
CA ARG A 118 -7.16 -23.43 -4.41
C ARG A 118 -5.90 -23.12 -5.22
N TYR A 119 -5.88 -21.98 -5.91
CA TYR A 119 -4.67 -21.53 -6.58
C TYR A 119 -3.52 -21.35 -5.59
N GLY A 120 -2.40 -21.99 -5.92
CA GLY A 120 -1.17 -21.90 -5.17
C GLY A 120 0.04 -22.18 -6.05
N VAL A 121 1.18 -21.64 -5.67
CA VAL A 121 2.46 -21.76 -6.39
C VAL A 121 3.47 -22.44 -5.49
N GLU A 122 4.00 -23.56 -5.95
CA GLU A 122 5.11 -24.24 -5.28
C GLU A 122 6.43 -23.54 -5.64
N TRP A 123 7.11 -23.05 -4.62
CA TRP A 123 8.43 -22.43 -4.72
C TRP A 123 9.16 -22.51 -3.38
N ARG A 124 10.42 -22.08 -3.37
CA ARG A 124 11.28 -22.05 -2.17
C ARG A 124 10.60 -21.31 -1.01
N GLU A 125 10.93 -21.68 0.21
CA GLU A 125 10.44 -20.96 1.42
C GLU A 125 11.02 -19.56 1.51
N GLY A 126 12.11 -19.28 0.82
CA GLY A 126 12.78 -18.00 0.68
C GLY A 126 13.93 -18.09 -0.32
N TRP A 127 14.51 -16.94 -0.68
CA TRP A 127 15.61 -16.87 -1.65
C TRP A 127 16.83 -17.72 -1.27
N GLN A 128 17.09 -17.88 0.02
CA GLN A 128 18.23 -18.63 0.56
C GLN A 128 17.87 -20.06 1.00
N SER A 129 16.61 -20.46 0.83
CA SER A 129 16.13 -21.77 1.29
C SER A 129 16.11 -22.80 0.14
N GLU A 130 16.49 -24.04 0.43
CA GLU A 130 16.27 -25.19 -0.45
C GLU A 130 14.87 -25.83 -0.22
N GLY A 131 14.27 -25.60 0.96
CA GLY A 131 12.95 -26.06 1.30
C GLY A 131 11.88 -25.42 0.38
N LYS A 132 10.85 -26.20 0.03
CA LYS A 132 9.74 -25.74 -0.82
C LYS A 132 8.44 -25.79 -0.06
N LYS A 133 7.58 -24.81 -0.31
CA LYS A 133 6.18 -24.81 0.13
C LYS A 133 5.25 -24.28 -0.93
N VAL A 134 3.95 -24.46 -0.72
CA VAL A 134 2.92 -23.90 -1.60
C VAL A 134 2.46 -22.56 -1.05
N TRP A 135 2.75 -21.52 -1.78
CA TRP A 135 2.32 -20.16 -1.50
C TRP A 135 0.93 -19.89 -2.08
N THR A 136 0.06 -19.24 -1.32
CA THR A 136 -1.32 -18.93 -1.72
C THR A 136 -1.64 -17.45 -1.50
N GLY A 137 -2.75 -16.97 -2.05
CA GLY A 137 -3.14 -15.57 -1.95
C GLY A 137 -2.10 -14.63 -2.59
N TYR A 138 -1.85 -13.46 -1.98
CA TYR A 138 -0.85 -12.50 -2.43
C TYR A 138 0.54 -13.15 -2.63
N TRP A 139 0.96 -14.01 -1.71
CA TRP A 139 2.28 -14.65 -1.79
C TRP A 139 2.42 -15.61 -2.97
N SER A 140 1.33 -16.07 -3.57
CA SER A 140 1.39 -16.85 -4.81
C SER A 140 1.83 -16.02 -6.02
N LEU A 141 1.48 -14.74 -6.06
CA LEU A 141 1.99 -13.79 -7.07
C LEU A 141 3.49 -13.60 -6.90
N VAL A 142 3.94 -13.26 -5.69
CA VAL A 142 5.36 -13.04 -5.41
C VAL A 142 6.18 -14.29 -5.72
N ALA A 143 5.72 -15.46 -5.27
CA ALA A 143 6.40 -16.74 -5.53
C ALA A 143 6.47 -17.10 -7.02
N SER A 144 5.44 -16.79 -7.83
CA SER A 144 5.46 -17.06 -9.26
C SER A 144 6.46 -16.18 -10.01
N LEU A 145 6.55 -14.89 -9.66
CA LEU A 145 7.54 -13.98 -10.26
C LEU A 145 8.97 -14.32 -9.82
N ASN A 146 9.17 -14.66 -8.55
CA ASN A 146 10.48 -15.09 -8.05
C ASN A 146 10.92 -16.41 -8.68
N ARG A 147 10.01 -17.36 -8.87
CA ARG A 147 10.28 -18.62 -9.59
C ARG A 147 10.69 -18.35 -11.04
N ALA A 148 9.98 -17.44 -11.71
CA ALA A 148 10.32 -17.05 -13.07
C ALA A 148 11.75 -16.49 -13.17
N LEU A 149 12.15 -15.64 -12.22
CA LEU A 149 13.49 -15.06 -12.17
C LEU A 149 14.57 -16.09 -11.83
N ALA A 150 14.34 -16.94 -10.82
CA ALA A 150 15.39 -17.77 -10.24
C ALA A 150 15.52 -19.16 -10.85
N ASP A 151 14.39 -19.77 -11.24
CA ASP A 151 14.35 -21.16 -11.67
C ASP A 151 14.09 -21.29 -13.18
N ASP A 152 13.35 -20.34 -13.77
CA ASP A 152 12.99 -20.37 -15.19
C ASP A 152 13.88 -19.44 -16.06
N ASP A 153 14.78 -18.65 -15.46
CA ASP A 153 15.67 -17.66 -16.09
C ASP A 153 14.92 -16.64 -16.98
N ILE A 154 13.73 -16.25 -16.55
CA ILE A 154 12.86 -15.31 -17.26
C ILE A 154 13.10 -13.89 -16.70
N PRO A 155 13.53 -12.90 -17.52
CA PRO A 155 13.83 -11.55 -17.06
C PRO A 155 12.55 -10.72 -16.82
N ILE A 156 11.67 -11.22 -15.95
CA ILE A 156 10.32 -10.66 -15.73
C ILE A 156 10.35 -9.27 -15.07
N THR A 157 11.46 -8.83 -14.52
CA THR A 157 11.62 -7.48 -14.02
C THR A 157 12.01 -6.46 -15.10
N ASP A 158 12.25 -6.90 -16.35
CA ASP A 158 12.53 -5.99 -17.47
C ASP A 158 11.22 -5.57 -18.15
N PRO A 159 10.80 -4.28 -18.07
CA PRO A 159 9.61 -3.79 -18.74
C PRO A 159 9.62 -4.02 -20.26
N ASN A 160 10.79 -3.94 -20.90
CA ASN A 160 10.90 -4.21 -22.32
C ASN A 160 10.57 -5.66 -22.68
N PHE A 161 10.88 -6.60 -21.78
CA PHE A 161 10.59 -8.00 -21.98
C PHE A 161 9.08 -8.25 -21.90
N TYR A 162 8.44 -7.92 -20.77
CA TYR A 162 7.04 -8.25 -20.55
C TYR A 162 6.04 -7.34 -21.29
N SER A 163 6.47 -6.21 -21.84
CA SER A 163 5.63 -5.39 -22.74
C SER A 163 5.56 -5.92 -24.16
N SER A 164 6.51 -6.76 -24.58
CA SER A 164 6.65 -7.26 -25.95
C SER A 164 6.03 -8.66 -26.09
N GLU A 165 4.99 -8.81 -26.91
CA GLU A 165 4.42 -10.13 -27.23
C GLU A 165 5.43 -11.07 -27.93
N THR A 166 6.38 -10.50 -28.68
CA THR A 166 7.42 -11.27 -29.35
C THR A 166 8.45 -11.85 -28.38
N LEU A 167 8.88 -11.07 -27.38
CA LEU A 167 9.85 -11.52 -26.38
C LEU A 167 9.21 -12.36 -25.29
N CYS A 168 8.00 -12.02 -24.90
CA CYS A 168 7.23 -12.62 -23.83
C CYS A 168 5.80 -12.93 -24.30
N PRO A 169 5.58 -14.00 -25.08
CA PRO A 169 4.23 -14.37 -25.54
C PRO A 169 3.33 -14.70 -24.35
N ASP A 170 2.02 -14.55 -24.53
CA ASP A 170 1.03 -14.80 -23.48
C ASP A 170 1.15 -16.21 -22.88
N SER A 171 1.43 -17.22 -23.69
CA SER A 171 1.68 -18.59 -23.21
C SER A 171 2.86 -18.70 -22.23
N LEU A 172 3.88 -17.83 -22.37
CA LEU A 172 4.98 -17.78 -21.42
C LEU A 172 4.52 -17.16 -20.09
N ILE A 173 3.70 -16.10 -20.14
CA ILE A 173 3.11 -15.49 -18.95
C ILE A 173 2.18 -16.50 -18.24
N GLU A 174 1.34 -17.21 -18.97
CA GLU A 174 0.52 -18.30 -18.45
C GLU A 174 1.36 -19.37 -17.72
N ASN A 175 2.48 -19.76 -18.33
CA ASN A 175 3.41 -20.71 -17.71
C ASN A 175 4.09 -20.16 -16.46
N MET A 176 4.41 -18.86 -16.40
CA MET A 176 4.95 -18.23 -15.19
C MET A 176 3.97 -18.31 -14.02
N PHE A 177 2.66 -18.17 -14.29
CA PHE A 177 1.60 -18.30 -13.30
C PHE A 177 1.08 -19.74 -13.15
N ARG A 178 1.79 -20.75 -13.65
CA ARG A 178 1.38 -22.15 -13.53
C ARG A 178 1.14 -22.53 -12.07
N PRO A 179 0.01 -23.18 -11.78
CA PRO A 179 -0.31 -23.61 -10.41
C PRO A 179 0.54 -24.79 -9.96
N CYS A 180 0.57 -25.05 -8.66
CA CYS A 180 1.11 -26.30 -8.12
C CYS A 180 0.24 -27.52 -8.52
N LYS A 181 0.80 -28.73 -8.46
CA LYS A 181 0.14 -29.97 -8.93
C LYS A 181 -1.23 -30.26 -8.28
N ARG A 182 -1.44 -29.85 -7.03
CA ARG A 182 -2.70 -30.07 -6.30
C ARG A 182 -3.76 -29.01 -6.58
N SER A 183 -3.37 -27.86 -7.12
CA SER A 183 -4.29 -26.77 -7.43
C SER A 183 -5.15 -27.11 -8.66
N THR A 184 -6.42 -26.85 -8.58
CA THR A 184 -7.38 -27.02 -9.70
C THR A 184 -7.90 -25.67 -10.20
N GLU A 185 -7.36 -24.58 -9.68
CA GLU A 185 -7.59 -23.21 -10.13
C GLU A 185 -6.35 -22.62 -10.77
N THR A 186 -6.54 -21.66 -11.63
CA THR A 186 -5.48 -20.77 -12.14
C THR A 186 -5.47 -19.47 -11.35
N ILE A 187 -4.44 -18.62 -11.56
CA ILE A 187 -4.44 -17.30 -10.95
C ILE A 187 -5.67 -16.51 -11.44
N PRO A 188 -6.45 -15.91 -10.54
CA PRO A 188 -7.63 -15.16 -10.96
C PRO A 188 -7.29 -13.98 -11.88
N LEU A 189 -8.16 -13.70 -12.84
CA LEU A 189 -8.04 -12.59 -13.78
C LEU A 189 -6.71 -12.61 -14.58
N LEU A 190 -6.24 -13.78 -15.00
CA LEU A 190 -4.99 -13.92 -15.77
C LEU A 190 -4.97 -13.07 -17.04
N PRO A 191 -6.03 -13.01 -17.86
CA PRO A 191 -6.06 -12.13 -19.04
C PRO A 191 -5.86 -10.65 -18.70
N GLN A 192 -6.49 -10.17 -17.61
CA GLN A 192 -6.33 -8.79 -17.14
C GLN A 192 -4.91 -8.53 -16.63
N ARG A 193 -4.26 -9.53 -15.99
CA ARG A 193 -2.87 -9.41 -15.58
C ARG A 193 -1.95 -9.24 -16.79
N ILE A 194 -2.14 -10.01 -17.84
CA ILE A 194 -1.40 -9.90 -19.10
C ILE A 194 -1.60 -8.50 -19.70
N THR A 195 -2.85 -8.05 -19.82
CA THR A 195 -3.17 -6.71 -20.34
C THR A 195 -2.47 -5.61 -19.53
N ILE A 196 -2.50 -5.68 -18.20
CA ILE A 196 -1.84 -4.70 -17.34
C ILE A 196 -0.32 -4.75 -17.49
N MET A 197 0.28 -5.94 -17.57
CA MET A 197 1.72 -6.07 -17.83
C MET A 197 2.12 -5.36 -19.13
N ARG A 198 1.34 -5.57 -20.21
CA ARG A 198 1.57 -4.89 -21.51
C ARG A 198 1.44 -3.38 -21.39
N GLU A 199 0.38 -2.89 -20.73
CA GLU A 199 0.12 -1.47 -20.52
C GLU A 199 1.28 -0.80 -19.78
N VAL A 200 1.55 -1.27 -18.55
CA VAL A 200 2.55 -0.62 -17.70
C VAL A 200 3.96 -0.72 -18.24
N GLY A 201 4.30 -1.87 -18.86
CA GLY A 201 5.60 -2.05 -19.51
C GLY A 201 5.79 -1.12 -20.70
N SER A 202 4.78 -0.97 -21.55
CA SER A 202 4.81 -0.05 -22.71
C SER A 202 5.00 1.40 -22.27
N ILE A 203 4.30 1.84 -21.21
CA ILE A 203 4.42 3.18 -20.65
C ILE A 203 5.85 3.43 -20.13
N LEU A 204 6.41 2.49 -19.36
CA LEU A 204 7.79 2.60 -18.86
C LEU A 204 8.81 2.62 -20.00
N CYS A 205 8.61 1.81 -21.04
CA CYS A 205 9.50 1.75 -22.18
C CYS A 205 9.48 3.05 -23.00
N SER A 206 8.30 3.63 -23.20
CA SER A 206 8.13 4.82 -24.03
C SER A 206 8.58 6.11 -23.35
N ASN A 207 8.41 6.23 -22.02
CA ASN A 207 8.52 7.52 -21.35
C ASN A 207 9.59 7.57 -20.24
N PHE A 208 10.03 6.41 -19.70
CA PHE A 208 10.82 6.36 -18.47
C PHE A 208 12.07 5.48 -18.58
N GLY A 209 12.74 5.49 -19.72
CA GLY A 209 14.01 4.77 -19.89
C GLY A 209 13.93 3.26 -19.63
N ARG A 210 12.77 2.65 -19.89
CA ARG A 210 12.50 1.21 -19.72
C ARG A 210 12.63 0.72 -18.28
N SER A 211 12.27 1.54 -17.28
CA SER A 211 12.35 1.11 -15.89
C SER A 211 11.52 1.97 -14.96
N PHE A 212 11.10 1.40 -13.85
CA PHE A 212 10.50 2.17 -12.75
C PHE A 212 11.53 3.08 -12.06
N GLN A 213 12.83 2.73 -12.10
CA GLN A 213 13.89 3.67 -11.70
C GLN A 213 13.80 4.99 -12.51
N GLY A 214 13.65 4.91 -13.83
CA GLY A 214 13.51 6.11 -14.67
C GLY A 214 12.23 6.91 -14.36
N PHE A 215 11.16 6.26 -13.92
CA PHE A 215 9.97 6.95 -13.41
C PHE A 215 10.26 7.69 -12.10
N ILE A 216 10.99 7.09 -11.17
CA ILE A 216 11.44 7.75 -9.93
C ILE A 216 12.39 8.91 -10.24
N ASP A 217 13.32 8.73 -11.19
CA ASP A 217 14.25 9.80 -11.58
C ASP A 217 13.50 11.01 -12.17
N GLU A 218 12.47 10.77 -12.96
CA GLU A 218 11.58 11.83 -13.49
C GLU A 218 10.78 12.51 -12.37
N PHE A 219 10.25 11.74 -11.41
CA PHE A 219 9.61 12.28 -10.21
C PHE A 219 10.56 13.21 -9.44
N GLN A 220 11.80 12.78 -9.20
CA GLN A 220 12.80 13.60 -8.51
C GLN A 220 13.11 14.88 -9.31
N ARG A 221 13.18 14.77 -10.62
CA ARG A 221 13.43 15.93 -11.49
C ARG A 221 12.28 16.95 -11.43
N GLN A 222 11.03 16.50 -11.48
CA GLN A 222 9.84 17.36 -11.45
C GLN A 222 9.69 18.09 -10.12
N HIS A 223 10.05 17.43 -9.02
CA HIS A 223 9.93 17.96 -7.66
C HIS A 223 11.24 18.51 -7.09
N ASN A 224 12.30 18.67 -7.90
CA ASN A 224 13.63 19.15 -7.46
C ASN A 224 14.20 18.37 -6.27
N GLY A 225 13.89 17.07 -6.15
CA GLY A 225 14.30 16.22 -5.05
C GLY A 225 13.50 16.39 -3.75
N GLU A 226 12.49 17.26 -3.70
CA GLU A 226 11.66 17.54 -2.53
C GLU A 226 10.28 16.86 -2.58
N GLY A 227 10.07 15.93 -3.51
CA GLY A 227 8.79 15.22 -3.66
C GLY A 227 8.44 14.34 -2.47
N THR A 228 7.14 14.27 -2.14
CA THR A 228 6.57 13.45 -1.06
C THR A 228 5.94 12.16 -1.58
N ALA A 229 5.58 11.25 -0.67
CA ALA A 229 4.91 10.00 -1.03
C ALA A 229 3.55 10.24 -1.70
N LEU A 230 2.77 11.22 -1.24
CA LEU A 230 1.48 11.54 -1.84
C LEU A 230 1.63 12.10 -3.26
N GLU A 231 2.60 12.97 -3.49
CA GLU A 231 2.90 13.49 -4.83
C GLU A 231 3.32 12.36 -5.78
N LEU A 232 4.08 11.36 -5.29
CA LEU A 232 4.42 10.18 -6.08
C LEU A 232 3.18 9.31 -6.39
N VAL A 233 2.24 9.14 -5.45
CA VAL A 233 0.95 8.45 -5.69
C VAL A 233 0.15 9.14 -6.78
N HIS A 234 0.07 10.46 -6.76
CA HIS A 234 -0.56 11.25 -7.82
C HIS A 234 0.08 11.00 -9.18
N MET A 235 1.41 11.09 -9.26
CA MET A 235 2.13 10.82 -10.51
C MET A 235 1.89 9.38 -11.02
N VAL A 236 1.80 8.39 -10.12
CA VAL A 236 1.46 7.00 -10.48
C VAL A 236 0.05 6.91 -11.08
N THR A 237 -0.95 7.49 -10.42
CA THR A 237 -2.35 7.42 -10.89
C THR A 237 -2.59 8.22 -12.16
N GLU A 238 -1.87 9.31 -12.38
CA GLU A 238 -1.92 10.10 -13.62
C GLU A 238 -1.26 9.36 -14.79
N THR A 239 -0.17 8.64 -14.53
CA THR A 239 0.63 7.97 -15.57
C THR A 239 0.07 6.60 -15.96
N PHE A 240 -0.36 5.80 -14.99
CA PHE A 240 -0.78 4.41 -15.22
C PHE A 240 -2.29 4.22 -15.00
N PRO A 241 -3.11 4.12 -16.06
CA PRO A 241 -4.56 3.97 -15.95
C PRO A 241 -5.00 2.80 -15.07
N SER A 242 -4.30 1.67 -15.12
CA SER A 242 -4.60 0.50 -14.30
C SER A 242 -4.45 0.71 -12.78
N PHE A 243 -3.80 1.80 -12.34
CA PHE A 243 -3.69 2.16 -10.93
C PHE A 243 -4.81 3.11 -10.44
N ARG A 244 -5.68 3.60 -11.34
CA ARG A 244 -6.79 4.52 -11.03
C ARG A 244 -7.98 3.79 -10.45
N ASP A 245 -7.86 3.34 -9.22
CA ASP A 245 -8.93 2.70 -8.45
C ASP A 245 -9.95 3.77 -8.01
N GLU A 246 -10.86 4.10 -8.90
CA GLU A 246 -11.87 5.15 -8.77
C GLU A 246 -13.25 4.64 -9.16
N VAL A 247 -14.28 5.13 -8.48
CA VAL A 247 -15.68 4.79 -8.78
C VAL A 247 -16.56 6.04 -8.69
N ILE A 248 -17.59 6.13 -9.52
CA ILE A 248 -18.60 7.18 -9.37
C ILE A 248 -19.73 6.61 -8.51
N PHE A 249 -19.97 7.22 -7.37
CA PHE A 249 -21.05 6.86 -6.47
C PHE A 249 -21.89 8.09 -6.15
N GLU A 250 -23.19 8.02 -6.39
CA GLU A 250 -24.14 9.14 -6.22
C GLU A 250 -23.64 10.47 -6.87
N GLY A 251 -23.01 10.36 -8.05
CA GLY A 251 -22.49 11.51 -8.80
C GLY A 251 -21.14 12.06 -8.34
N VAL A 252 -20.56 11.51 -7.27
CA VAL A 252 -19.24 11.90 -6.76
C VAL A 252 -18.20 10.87 -7.15
N LYS A 253 -17.01 11.34 -7.60
CA LYS A 253 -15.86 10.46 -7.84
C LYS A 253 -15.21 10.11 -6.51
N VAL A 254 -15.23 8.83 -6.17
CA VAL A 254 -14.57 8.26 -4.99
C VAL A 254 -13.23 7.65 -5.42
N CYS A 255 -12.16 8.15 -4.84
CA CYS A 255 -10.80 7.66 -5.08
C CYS A 255 -10.40 6.72 -3.94
N LEU A 256 -9.94 5.52 -4.27
CA LEU A 256 -9.46 4.55 -3.28
C LEU A 256 -7.96 4.27 -3.46
N TRP A 257 -7.47 4.24 -4.70
CA TRP A 257 -6.07 4.18 -5.11
C TRP A 257 -5.22 3.12 -4.39
N LYS A 258 -5.83 1.98 -4.06
CA LYS A 258 -5.20 0.93 -3.24
C LYS A 258 -3.81 0.56 -3.74
N ARG A 259 -3.68 0.18 -5.02
CA ARG A 259 -2.42 -0.33 -5.56
C ARG A 259 -1.36 0.77 -5.76
N ALA A 260 -1.79 2.01 -6.05
CA ALA A 260 -0.88 3.14 -6.17
C ALA A 260 -0.25 3.48 -4.81
N GLN A 261 -1.05 3.50 -3.75
CA GLN A 261 -0.54 3.73 -2.40
C GLN A 261 0.35 2.57 -1.91
N ILE A 262 0.01 1.30 -2.22
CA ILE A 262 0.87 0.15 -1.92
C ILE A 262 2.22 0.28 -2.62
N LEU A 263 2.25 0.60 -3.92
CA LEU A 263 3.50 0.76 -4.67
C LEU A 263 4.44 1.75 -3.99
N VAL A 264 3.92 2.90 -3.60
CA VAL A 264 4.72 3.96 -2.95
C VAL A 264 5.14 3.54 -1.55
N ALA A 265 4.24 2.92 -0.77
CA ALA A 265 4.52 2.46 0.58
C ALA A 265 5.55 1.31 0.62
N GLU A 266 5.46 0.33 -0.28
CA GLU A 266 6.45 -0.76 -0.38
C GLU A 266 7.80 -0.22 -0.88
N THR A 267 7.81 0.73 -1.82
CA THR A 267 9.03 1.41 -2.25
C THR A 267 9.69 2.16 -1.07
N TRP A 268 8.89 2.90 -0.29
CA TRP A 268 9.37 3.54 0.93
C TRP A 268 9.93 2.52 1.94
N ALA A 269 9.22 1.45 2.23
CA ALA A 269 9.66 0.46 3.22
C ALA A 269 10.90 -0.33 2.75
N ALA A 270 10.97 -0.70 1.48
CA ALA A 270 12.12 -1.41 0.90
C ALA A 270 13.42 -0.61 1.00
N PHE A 271 13.35 0.70 0.78
CA PHE A 271 14.49 1.62 0.81
C PHE A 271 14.62 2.37 2.16
N TYR A 272 13.87 1.95 3.18
CA TYR A 272 13.94 2.61 4.48
C TYR A 272 15.35 2.49 5.09
N PRO A 273 15.98 3.62 5.46
CA PRO A 273 17.38 3.62 5.87
C PRO A 273 17.61 2.84 7.18
N ALA A 274 18.81 2.29 7.33
CA ALA A 274 19.21 1.55 8.53
C ALA A 274 19.33 2.46 9.77
N THR A 275 19.63 3.73 9.55
CA THR A 275 19.77 4.74 10.61
C THR A 275 18.80 5.88 10.41
N LEU A 276 18.19 6.37 11.49
CA LEU A 276 17.22 7.48 11.44
C LEU A 276 17.83 8.80 10.94
N THR A 277 19.14 8.95 11.00
CA THR A 277 19.87 10.14 10.53
C THR A 277 20.17 10.12 9.03
N ALA A 278 20.03 8.97 8.37
CA ALA A 278 20.27 8.86 6.94
C ALA A 278 19.03 9.35 6.17
N LYS A 279 19.30 10.10 5.10
CA LYS A 279 18.23 10.52 4.17
C LYS A 279 17.64 9.31 3.47
N HIS A 280 16.33 9.35 3.24
CA HIS A 280 15.65 8.30 2.49
C HIS A 280 16.06 8.34 1.02
N PRO A 281 16.55 7.23 0.42
CA PRO A 281 17.04 7.25 -0.97
C PRO A 281 16.01 7.70 -2.02
N ILE A 282 14.75 7.34 -1.81
CA ILE A 282 13.66 7.66 -2.74
C ILE A 282 13.03 9.04 -2.42
N PHE A 283 13.15 9.52 -1.19
CA PHE A 283 12.58 10.79 -0.74
C PHE A 283 13.67 11.60 0.01
N PRO A 284 14.70 12.09 -0.74
CA PRO A 284 15.90 12.70 -0.13
C PRO A 284 15.67 14.13 0.37
N GLY A 285 14.52 14.72 0.08
CA GLY A 285 14.17 16.10 0.40
C GLY A 285 14.13 16.40 1.89
N GLN A 286 14.11 17.68 2.26
CA GLN A 286 14.06 18.11 3.65
C GLN A 286 12.76 17.72 4.34
N ARG A 287 11.64 17.70 3.59
CA ARG A 287 10.33 17.25 4.09
C ARG A 287 10.26 15.73 4.31
N GLY A 288 11.22 14.97 3.74
CA GLY A 288 11.18 13.52 3.73
C GLY A 288 9.96 12.96 2.99
N PRO A 289 9.60 11.67 3.20
CA PRO A 289 8.50 11.02 2.50
C PRO A 289 7.11 11.54 2.87
N GLN A 290 6.92 12.14 4.03
CA GLN A 290 5.61 12.49 4.61
C GLN A 290 4.60 11.34 4.47
N ILE A 291 5.02 10.13 4.82
CA ILE A 291 4.25 8.90 4.62
C ILE A 291 2.88 8.92 5.33
N HIS A 292 2.73 9.72 6.38
CA HIS A 292 1.49 9.93 7.12
C HIS A 292 0.37 10.55 6.27
N GLN A 293 0.68 11.11 5.09
CA GLN A 293 -0.31 11.62 4.15
C GLN A 293 -1.00 10.49 3.36
N LEU A 294 -0.44 9.27 3.35
CA LEU A 294 -1.08 8.10 2.75
C LEU A 294 -2.05 7.44 3.73
N THR A 295 -3.06 6.76 3.19
CA THR A 295 -4.04 6.00 3.96
C THR A 295 -3.63 4.53 4.07
N MET A 296 -4.43 3.75 4.80
CA MET A 296 -4.45 2.30 4.66
C MET A 296 -4.88 1.87 3.24
N PHE A 297 -4.63 0.62 2.89
CA PHE A 297 -4.90 0.08 1.55
C PHE A 297 -6.19 -0.74 1.57
N ALA A 298 -7.28 -0.16 1.04
CA ALA A 298 -8.61 -0.74 1.10
C ALA A 298 -8.73 -2.03 0.27
N ASP A 299 -8.23 -3.15 0.83
CA ASP A 299 -8.32 -4.51 0.31
C ASP A 299 -9.50 -5.28 0.95
N TYR A 300 -9.54 -6.61 0.75
CA TYR A 300 -10.58 -7.46 1.32
C TYR A 300 -10.20 -8.03 2.71
N ARG A 301 -8.92 -7.96 3.12
CA ARG A 301 -8.42 -8.57 4.36
C ARG A 301 -8.45 -7.62 5.55
N VAL A 302 -8.05 -6.36 5.35
CA VAL A 302 -8.06 -5.37 6.43
C VAL A 302 -9.46 -5.11 6.97
N PRO A 303 -10.54 -4.98 6.17
CA PRO A 303 -11.90 -4.89 6.72
C PRO A 303 -12.28 -6.08 7.62
N GLN A 304 -11.83 -7.29 7.29
CA GLN A 304 -12.07 -8.50 8.08
C GLN A 304 -11.47 -8.40 9.48
N ILE A 305 -10.19 -8.02 9.58
CA ILE A 305 -9.53 -7.88 10.88
C ILE A 305 -10.07 -6.69 11.68
N LEU A 306 -10.44 -5.60 11.02
CA LEU A 306 -11.08 -4.45 11.68
C LEU A 306 -12.43 -4.83 12.28
N HIS A 307 -13.22 -5.68 11.62
CA HIS A 307 -14.44 -6.23 12.20
C HIS A 307 -14.14 -7.16 13.39
N HIS A 308 -13.17 -8.05 13.25
CA HIS A 308 -12.74 -8.93 14.35
C HIS A 308 -12.29 -8.16 15.60
N LEU A 309 -11.57 -7.05 15.41
CA LEU A 309 -11.16 -6.11 16.48
C LEU A 309 -12.29 -5.20 16.98
N ARG A 310 -13.52 -5.39 16.52
CA ARG A 310 -14.71 -4.56 16.83
C ARG A 310 -14.56 -3.09 16.48
N ILE A 311 -13.63 -2.75 15.58
CA ILE A 311 -13.49 -1.39 15.02
C ILE A 311 -14.61 -1.13 14.02
N LEU A 312 -14.97 -2.13 13.20
CA LEU A 312 -16.07 -2.08 12.26
C LEU A 312 -17.24 -2.95 12.74
N GLU A 313 -18.44 -2.43 12.61
CA GLU A 313 -19.68 -3.16 12.86
C GLU A 313 -20.40 -3.43 11.54
N TYR A 314 -20.63 -4.72 11.25
CA TYR A 314 -21.35 -5.16 10.06
C TYR A 314 -22.81 -5.42 10.41
N PRO A 315 -23.78 -4.98 9.59
CA PRO A 315 -25.17 -5.35 9.79
C PRO A 315 -25.38 -6.85 9.54
N PRO A 316 -26.39 -7.46 10.18
CA PRO A 316 -26.65 -8.90 10.06
C PRO A 316 -26.79 -9.41 8.64
N ASP A 317 -27.34 -8.60 7.72
CA ASP A 317 -27.50 -8.96 6.33
C ASP A 317 -26.16 -9.09 5.63
N LEU A 318 -25.24 -8.15 5.85
CA LEU A 318 -23.89 -8.22 5.30
C LEU A 318 -23.14 -9.44 5.85
N ILE A 319 -23.23 -9.72 7.17
CA ILE A 319 -22.60 -10.91 7.76
C ILE A 319 -23.12 -12.18 7.08
N ARG A 320 -24.45 -12.31 6.86
CA ARG A 320 -25.02 -13.47 6.16
C ARG A 320 -24.52 -13.60 4.72
N MET A 321 -24.38 -12.49 3.99
CA MET A 321 -23.82 -12.49 2.64
C MET A 321 -22.38 -12.99 2.62
N LEU A 322 -21.54 -12.49 3.54
CA LEU A 322 -20.14 -12.89 3.65
C LEU A 322 -19.99 -14.36 4.03
N GLN A 323 -20.77 -14.84 5.01
CA GLN A 323 -20.79 -16.25 5.43
C GLN A 323 -21.26 -17.19 4.31
N ALA A 324 -22.23 -16.75 3.49
CA ALA A 324 -22.70 -17.49 2.33
C ALA A 324 -21.74 -17.41 1.14
N GLY A 325 -20.67 -16.62 1.23
CA GLY A 325 -19.70 -16.42 0.15
C GLY A 325 -20.27 -15.70 -1.08
N VAL A 326 -21.33 -14.89 -0.90
CA VAL A 326 -21.94 -14.11 -1.98
C VAL A 326 -20.94 -13.07 -2.48
N PRO A 327 -20.61 -13.05 -3.78
CA PRO A 327 -19.74 -12.02 -4.33
C PRO A 327 -20.40 -10.63 -4.27
N LEU A 328 -19.60 -9.63 -3.92
CA LEU A 328 -19.97 -8.22 -4.01
C LEU A 328 -19.48 -7.66 -5.34
N GLU A 329 -20.32 -6.95 -6.06
CA GLU A 329 -19.90 -6.24 -7.27
C GLU A 329 -18.97 -5.07 -6.93
N SER A 330 -17.94 -4.86 -7.76
CA SER A 330 -17.03 -3.72 -7.62
C SER A 330 -17.80 -2.41 -7.79
N GLY A 331 -17.69 -1.50 -6.83
CA GLY A 331 -18.44 -0.25 -6.78
C GLY A 331 -19.87 -0.36 -6.24
N SER A 332 -20.30 -1.56 -5.79
CA SER A 332 -21.57 -1.70 -5.09
C SER A 332 -21.57 -0.96 -3.75
N ARG A 333 -22.76 -0.65 -3.24
CA ARG A 333 -22.91 0.06 -1.95
C ARG A 333 -22.21 -0.67 -0.80
N GLU A 334 -22.34 -1.98 -0.72
CA GLU A 334 -21.75 -2.82 0.33
C GLU A 334 -20.22 -2.88 0.21
N GLU A 335 -19.71 -3.10 -0.99
CA GLU A 335 -18.26 -3.14 -1.27
C GLU A 335 -17.62 -1.79 -0.96
N LEU A 336 -18.23 -0.70 -1.46
CA LEU A 336 -17.72 0.64 -1.24
C LEU A 336 -17.81 1.03 0.25
N SER A 337 -18.86 0.62 0.96
CA SER A 337 -18.99 0.85 2.40
C SER A 337 -17.90 0.13 3.20
N LEU A 338 -17.57 -1.11 2.87
CA LEU A 338 -16.49 -1.87 3.51
C LEU A 338 -15.14 -1.16 3.32
N ARG A 339 -14.83 -0.76 2.10
CA ARG A 339 -13.54 -0.14 1.79
C ARG A 339 -13.41 1.26 2.39
N SER A 340 -14.43 2.10 2.23
CA SER A 340 -14.40 3.48 2.73
C SER A 340 -14.43 3.54 4.26
N ALA A 341 -15.27 2.72 4.91
CA ALA A 341 -15.29 2.62 6.37
C ALA A 341 -13.93 2.17 6.93
N SER A 342 -13.24 1.25 6.26
CA SER A 342 -11.91 0.79 6.68
C SER A 342 -10.87 1.90 6.63
N ILE A 343 -10.85 2.71 5.56
CA ILE A 343 -9.94 3.86 5.44
C ILE A 343 -10.17 4.83 6.60
N ILE A 344 -11.42 5.26 6.80
CA ILE A 344 -11.75 6.21 7.87
C ILE A 344 -11.50 5.62 9.27
N ALA A 345 -11.75 4.33 9.46
CA ALA A 345 -11.50 3.67 10.73
C ALA A 345 -10.02 3.64 11.10
N VAL A 346 -9.13 3.32 10.15
CA VAL A 346 -7.68 3.31 10.40
C VAL A 346 -7.14 4.72 10.65
N GLU A 347 -7.64 5.76 9.95
CA GLU A 347 -7.31 7.15 10.28
C GLU A 347 -7.71 7.50 11.72
N ARG A 348 -8.91 7.11 12.18
CA ARG A 348 -9.34 7.33 13.57
C ARG A 348 -8.48 6.56 14.58
N VAL A 349 -8.05 5.33 14.25
CA VAL A 349 -7.11 4.56 15.08
C VAL A 349 -5.78 5.30 15.19
N ARG A 350 -5.22 5.78 14.07
CA ARG A 350 -3.98 6.57 14.04
C ARG A 350 -4.08 7.83 14.89
N GLU A 351 -5.14 8.61 14.71
CA GLU A 351 -5.39 9.81 15.52
C GLU A 351 -5.49 9.49 17.01
N GLN A 352 -6.15 8.39 17.38
CA GLN A 352 -6.27 7.96 18.77
C GLN A 352 -4.91 7.54 19.35
N ILE A 353 -4.07 6.84 18.58
CA ILE A 353 -2.69 6.51 19.00
C ILE A 353 -1.90 7.79 19.26
N LEU A 354 -1.95 8.77 18.35
CA LEU A 354 -1.25 10.04 18.51
C LEU A 354 -1.73 10.83 19.75
N ARG A 355 -3.04 10.81 20.06
CA ARG A 355 -3.58 11.41 21.30
C ARG A 355 -3.02 10.75 22.55
N ILE A 356 -3.00 9.40 22.60
CA ILE A 356 -2.45 8.65 23.73
C ILE A 356 -0.97 9.01 23.95
N ILE A 357 -0.18 9.11 22.88
CA ILE A 357 1.23 9.48 22.97
C ILE A 357 1.40 10.92 23.47
N ALA A 358 0.61 11.85 22.97
CA ALA A 358 0.65 13.26 23.40
C ALA A 358 0.28 13.42 24.89
N GLU A 359 -0.64 12.62 25.40
CA GLU A 359 -1.03 12.60 26.81
C GLU A 359 0.05 12.03 27.73
N GLU A 360 0.81 10.99 27.27
CA GLU A 360 1.82 10.34 28.09
C GLU A 360 3.19 11.04 28.03
N ASP A 361 3.66 11.47 26.86
CA ASP A 361 5.04 11.94 26.62
C ASP A 361 5.12 13.47 26.41
N GLY A 362 3.99 14.16 26.38
CA GLY A 362 3.90 15.58 26.02
C GLY A 362 4.14 15.81 24.51
N ALA A 363 4.00 17.05 24.07
CA ALA A 363 4.03 17.43 22.64
C ALA A 363 5.36 17.13 21.90
N ASN A 364 6.41 16.70 22.60
CA ASN A 364 7.73 16.44 22.04
C ASN A 364 8.03 14.94 21.77
N GLY A 365 7.05 14.05 22.00
CA GLY A 365 7.32 12.61 22.14
C GLY A 365 7.42 11.79 20.87
N VAL A 366 6.97 12.25 19.69
CA VAL A 366 6.96 11.42 18.47
C VAL A 366 7.46 12.21 17.26
N SER A 367 8.47 11.66 16.58
CA SER A 367 8.83 12.17 15.26
C SER A 367 7.67 11.97 14.28
N ASP A 368 7.34 13.00 13.51
CA ASP A 368 6.36 12.94 12.44
C ASP A 368 6.69 11.77 11.50
N GLY A 369 5.75 10.84 11.35
CA GLY A 369 5.95 9.61 10.55
C GLY A 369 6.23 8.32 11.31
N ALA A 370 6.49 8.34 12.63
CA ALA A 370 6.66 7.12 13.42
C ALA A 370 5.35 6.29 13.50
N ILE A 371 4.19 6.94 13.44
CA ILE A 371 2.87 6.32 13.39
C ILE A 371 2.14 6.82 12.14
N SER A 372 1.97 5.95 11.16
CA SER A 372 1.26 6.23 9.91
C SER A 372 0.19 5.17 9.65
N SER A 373 -0.86 5.53 8.90
CA SER A 373 -1.89 4.59 8.46
C SER A 373 -1.31 3.46 7.61
N VAL A 374 -0.22 3.71 6.89
CA VAL A 374 0.56 2.69 6.16
C VAL A 374 1.15 1.64 7.10
N LEU A 375 1.80 2.06 8.19
CA LEU A 375 2.42 1.13 9.14
C LEU A 375 1.36 0.33 9.91
N ILE A 376 0.25 0.97 10.24
CA ILE A 376 -0.92 0.30 10.87
C ILE A 376 -1.49 -0.74 9.91
N ASP A 377 -1.63 -0.43 8.62
CA ASP A 377 -2.11 -1.36 7.60
C ASP A 377 -1.20 -2.59 7.47
N PHE A 378 0.10 -2.40 7.37
CA PHE A 378 1.08 -3.50 7.31
C PHE A 378 0.93 -4.42 8.52
N TYR A 379 0.84 -3.83 9.72
CA TYR A 379 0.62 -4.61 10.94
C TYR A 379 -0.72 -5.37 10.93
N LEU A 380 -1.82 -4.70 10.58
CA LEU A 380 -3.16 -5.30 10.54
C LEU A 380 -3.25 -6.45 9.53
N TRP A 381 -2.60 -6.31 8.38
CA TRP A 381 -2.56 -7.34 7.37
C TRP A 381 -1.79 -8.58 7.85
N ASP A 382 -0.64 -8.40 8.49
CA ASP A 382 0.13 -9.47 9.12
C ASP A 382 -0.66 -10.14 10.25
N LEU A 383 -1.31 -9.35 11.12
CA LEU A 383 -2.15 -9.84 12.19
C LEU A 383 -3.31 -10.69 11.67
N ALA A 384 -4.02 -10.23 10.62
CA ALA A 384 -5.11 -10.98 10.02
C ALA A 384 -4.67 -12.35 9.54
N LYS A 385 -3.48 -12.44 8.94
CA LYS A 385 -2.89 -13.71 8.50
C LYS A 385 -2.57 -14.65 9.65
N LYS A 386 -1.95 -14.15 10.71
CA LYS A 386 -1.57 -14.94 11.89
C LYS A 386 -2.78 -15.42 12.68
N VAL A 387 -3.82 -14.58 12.79
CA VAL A 387 -5.08 -14.98 13.44
C VAL A 387 -5.79 -16.05 12.62
N GLU A 388 -5.86 -15.90 11.29
CA GLU A 388 -6.47 -16.88 10.39
C GLU A 388 -5.74 -18.23 10.42
N SER A 389 -4.41 -18.24 10.50
CA SER A 389 -3.60 -19.48 10.60
C SER A 389 -3.59 -20.08 12.02
N GLY A 390 -4.10 -19.37 13.02
CA GLY A 390 -4.05 -19.78 14.42
C GLY A 390 -2.68 -19.59 15.09
N GLU A 391 -1.75 -18.89 14.44
CA GLU A 391 -0.43 -18.60 14.97
C GLU A 391 -0.45 -17.49 16.03
N GLU A 392 -1.44 -16.60 16.00
CA GLU A 392 -1.60 -15.52 16.98
C GLU A 392 -3.03 -15.47 17.51
N LYS A 393 -3.16 -15.26 18.82
CA LYS A 393 -4.42 -14.92 19.51
C LYS A 393 -4.29 -13.49 20.03
N ILE A 394 -5.38 -12.75 19.93
CA ILE A 394 -5.43 -11.39 20.43
C ILE A 394 -5.84 -11.43 21.90
N ASP A 395 -4.86 -11.28 22.78
CA ASP A 395 -5.09 -11.26 24.22
C ASP A 395 -5.35 -9.83 24.72
N GLY A 396 -6.20 -9.73 25.77
CA GLY A 396 -6.49 -8.45 26.43
C GLY A 396 -7.44 -7.52 25.64
N LEU A 397 -8.00 -7.98 24.54
CA LEU A 397 -8.98 -7.25 23.75
C LEU A 397 -10.20 -8.15 23.46
N GLU A 398 -11.40 -7.61 23.65
CA GLU A 398 -12.62 -8.31 23.26
C GLU A 398 -12.77 -8.30 21.74
N THR A 399 -12.85 -9.48 21.14
CA THR A 399 -12.94 -9.66 19.69
C THR A 399 -14.33 -10.15 19.27
N ALA A 400 -14.74 -9.84 18.04
CA ALA A 400 -15.90 -10.43 17.39
C ALA A 400 -15.53 -11.76 16.71
N GLU A 401 -16.51 -12.54 16.28
CA GLU A 401 -16.29 -13.70 15.43
C GLU A 401 -15.58 -13.29 14.13
N MET A 402 -14.59 -14.08 13.69
CA MET A 402 -13.92 -13.83 12.40
C MET A 402 -14.87 -14.25 11.27
N VAL A 403 -15.43 -13.27 10.58
CA VAL A 403 -16.25 -13.51 9.39
C VAL A 403 -15.36 -13.71 8.15
N PRO A 404 -15.83 -14.43 7.11
CA PRO A 404 -15.09 -14.51 5.84
C PRO A 404 -14.83 -13.13 5.22
N THR A 405 -13.75 -13.02 4.48
CA THR A 405 -13.48 -11.81 3.67
C THR A 405 -14.57 -11.61 2.61
N HIS A 406 -14.85 -10.36 2.27
CA HIS A 406 -15.73 -10.10 1.12
C HIS A 406 -15.05 -10.52 -0.19
N ARG A 407 -15.86 -10.92 -1.16
CA ARG A 407 -15.41 -11.47 -2.45
C ARG A 407 -15.79 -10.53 -3.57
N THR A 408 -14.82 -9.81 -4.10
CA THR A 408 -15.00 -8.95 -5.26
C THR A 408 -13.96 -9.33 -6.31
N ARG A 409 -14.39 -9.62 -7.55
CA ARG A 409 -13.48 -9.84 -8.68
C ARG A 409 -13.28 -8.53 -9.42
N SER A 410 -12.15 -7.90 -9.18
CA SER A 410 -11.78 -6.66 -9.85
C SER A 410 -10.26 -6.56 -10.01
N ILE A 411 -9.82 -5.68 -10.90
CA ILE A 411 -8.39 -5.36 -11.05
C ILE A 411 -7.90 -4.39 -9.98
N TRP A 412 -8.79 -3.87 -9.14
CA TRP A 412 -8.44 -2.81 -8.20
C TRP A 412 -7.80 -3.34 -6.92
N TYR A 413 -8.19 -4.56 -6.46
CA TYR A 413 -7.64 -5.12 -5.22
C TYR A 413 -7.85 -6.64 -5.06
#